data_d8940ce495de43e67126f71e9e8a7027
#
_entry.id   d8940ce495de43e67126f71e9e8a7027
#
_cell.length_a   1.000
_cell.length_b   1.000
_cell.length_c   1.000
_cell.angle_alpha   90.00
_cell.angle_beta   90.00
_cell.angle_gamma   90.00
#
_symmetry.space_group_name_H-M   'P 1'
#
loop_
_entity.id
_entity.type
_entity.pdbx_description
1 polymer ?
#
loop_
_entity_poly.entity_id
_entity_poly.type
_entity_poly.pdbx_seq_one_letter_code
_entity_poly.pdbx_strand_id
1 'polypeptide(L)'
;MTEDGCCTVPGRSEKLCGRDAAFVNGISGHELELDDTSSSNLGHPTVAVLPALLAIGEEAGCSGRLLLEGFLIATEVTCKLGRICAKRLHAKGWHCSSVTAGIGAAAGCAYLLGLSQEQTSHALGIAASMASGLRENFGTQTKSIHIGKCAEDGYRAARLAQAGFTSSTVALEGKEGFLYEYADLREEGDEFHRIMASMGHDWDICAPGFTLKRWPSCSSTHRPVDAIMELIRINQLSAAEIESIRVGLGISALRELVTPDPADGEEAKFSVGFQIGLYLTDRANAPENYNRETIRLPEVQNIIRRTELYHEPRYDDLPSDAGVGPAFVTIRCKDGRTFIKERAFPVGHLSDPIPDEELRKKFFICTAAKLTPERARALADAIMALEQLENVRTLMAMTH
;
A
#
# COMPACT_ATOMS: atom_id res chain seq x y z
N MET A 1 -13.10 -7.80 -21.77
CA MET A 1 -11.64 -7.63 -21.76
C MET A 1 -11.06 -8.62 -22.76
N THR A 2 -11.09 -8.27 -24.02
CA THR A 2 -10.63 -9.15 -25.12
C THR A 2 -10.22 -8.25 -26.27
N GLU A 3 -9.01 -7.76 -26.26
CA GLU A 3 -8.37 -7.26 -27.46
C GLU A 3 -6.90 -7.60 -27.35
N ASP A 4 -6.26 -7.92 -28.46
CA ASP A 4 -4.84 -8.21 -28.59
C ASP A 4 -4.03 -7.04 -28.01
N GLY A 5 -3.78 -7.12 -26.71
CA GLY A 5 -3.04 -6.09 -25.98
C GLY A 5 -1.54 -6.33 -26.08
N CYS A 6 -0.76 -5.28 -25.78
CA CYS A 6 0.70 -5.41 -25.72
C CYS A 6 1.24 -5.37 -24.27
N CYS A 7 0.38 -5.11 -23.28
CA CYS A 7 0.80 -4.95 -21.89
C CYS A 7 0.71 -6.25 -21.10
N THR A 8 1.73 -6.50 -20.31
CA THR A 8 1.92 -7.73 -19.54
C THR A 8 1.11 -7.71 -18.24
N VAL A 9 0.54 -8.89 -17.91
CA VAL A 9 0.03 -9.18 -16.57
C VAL A 9 1.02 -10.16 -15.93
N PRO A 10 1.78 -9.75 -14.88
CA PRO A 10 2.75 -10.62 -14.23
C PRO A 10 2.18 -11.99 -13.84
N GLY A 11 2.91 -13.05 -14.14
CA GLY A 11 2.50 -14.43 -13.88
C GLY A 11 1.48 -15.00 -14.86
N ARG A 12 1.16 -14.29 -15.97
CA ARG A 12 0.27 -14.75 -17.06
C ARG A 12 0.94 -14.63 -18.43
N SER A 13 0.57 -15.49 -19.35
CA SER A 13 1.04 -15.44 -20.77
C SER A 13 0.21 -14.47 -21.60
N GLU A 14 -1.06 -14.24 -21.22
CA GLU A 14 -1.97 -13.36 -21.95
C GLU A 14 -1.60 -11.90 -21.71
N LYS A 15 -1.66 -11.12 -22.75
CA LYS A 15 -1.47 -9.67 -22.71
C LYS A 15 -2.82 -8.96 -22.82
N LEU A 16 -2.91 -7.79 -22.21
CA LEU A 16 -4.09 -6.95 -22.22
C LEU A 16 -3.78 -5.59 -22.86
N CYS A 17 -4.83 -4.83 -23.23
CA CYS A 17 -4.64 -3.42 -23.53
C CYS A 17 -4.17 -2.68 -22.27
N GLY A 18 -3.48 -1.52 -22.45
CA GLY A 18 -2.84 -0.81 -21.32
C GLY A 18 -3.80 -0.46 -20.20
N ARG A 19 -5.01 -0.05 -20.52
CA ARG A 19 -6.07 0.25 -19.55
C ARG A 19 -6.39 -0.98 -18.66
N ASP A 20 -6.66 -2.10 -19.28
CA ASP A 20 -7.06 -3.32 -18.57
C ASP A 20 -5.88 -3.95 -17.82
N ALA A 21 -4.66 -3.82 -18.36
CA ALA A 21 -3.44 -4.22 -17.68
C ALA A 21 -3.20 -3.38 -16.41
N ALA A 22 -3.36 -2.07 -16.46
CA ALA A 22 -3.26 -1.20 -15.30
C ALA A 22 -4.26 -1.59 -14.21
N PHE A 23 -5.52 -1.85 -14.58
CA PHE A 23 -6.58 -2.29 -13.67
C PHE A 23 -6.26 -3.63 -13.00
N VAL A 24 -5.96 -4.67 -13.80
CA VAL A 24 -5.71 -6.02 -13.28
C VAL A 24 -4.44 -6.08 -12.44
N ASN A 25 -3.37 -5.40 -12.86
CA ASN A 25 -2.11 -5.37 -12.14
C ASN A 25 -2.23 -4.59 -10.81
N GLY A 26 -3.04 -3.53 -10.77
CA GLY A 26 -3.34 -2.81 -9.55
C GLY A 26 -4.09 -3.66 -8.53
N ILE A 27 -5.13 -4.39 -8.96
CA ILE A 27 -5.86 -5.35 -8.10
C ILE A 27 -4.89 -6.42 -7.57
N SER A 28 -4.17 -7.09 -8.46
CA SER A 28 -3.30 -8.21 -8.10
C SER A 28 -2.14 -7.77 -7.19
N GLY A 29 -1.60 -6.58 -7.40
CA GLY A 29 -0.52 -6.02 -6.60
C GLY A 29 -0.92 -5.68 -5.17
N HIS A 30 -2.19 -5.30 -4.94
CA HIS A 30 -2.72 -4.94 -3.63
C HIS A 30 -3.33 -6.12 -2.86
N GLU A 31 -3.78 -7.16 -3.57
CA GLU A 31 -4.56 -8.26 -2.99
C GLU A 31 -3.85 -8.97 -1.83
N LEU A 32 -2.53 -9.09 -1.89
CA LEU A 32 -1.75 -9.77 -0.84
C LEU A 32 -1.41 -8.88 0.36
N GLU A 33 -1.79 -7.59 0.36
CA GLU A 33 -1.45 -6.64 1.44
C GLU A 33 0.06 -6.64 1.77
N LEU A 34 0.93 -6.80 0.76
CA LEU A 34 2.40 -6.79 0.88
C LEU A 34 3.05 -5.53 0.31
N ASP A 35 2.24 -4.66 -0.25
CA ASP A 35 2.60 -3.37 -0.80
C ASP A 35 2.96 -2.35 0.29
N ASP A 36 3.72 -1.33 -0.09
CA ASP A 36 4.19 -0.29 0.82
C ASP A 36 3.07 0.63 1.32
N THR A 37 3.39 1.43 2.33
CA THR A 37 2.51 2.47 2.86
C THR A 37 3.25 3.78 3.05
N SER A 38 2.49 4.89 3.07
CA SER A 38 3.02 6.22 3.35
C SER A 38 2.10 6.98 4.30
N SER A 39 2.71 7.63 5.31
CA SER A 39 2.01 8.55 6.21
C SER A 39 1.52 9.82 5.50
N SER A 40 2.18 10.22 4.42
CA SER A 40 1.82 11.43 3.67
C SER A 40 0.44 11.33 3.04
N ASN A 41 0.08 10.18 2.46
CA ASN A 41 -1.24 9.98 1.83
C ASN A 41 -2.16 9.04 2.61
N LEU A 42 -1.77 8.58 3.80
CA LEU A 42 -2.49 7.59 4.61
C LEU A 42 -2.92 6.38 3.76
N GLY A 43 -2.00 5.83 2.98
CA GLY A 43 -2.33 4.83 1.99
C GLY A 43 -1.11 4.17 1.33
N HIS A 44 -1.30 3.63 0.14
CA HIS A 44 -0.43 2.73 -0.58
C HIS A 44 0.12 3.40 -1.86
N PRO A 45 1.29 4.08 -1.81
CA PRO A 45 1.73 4.93 -2.92
C PRO A 45 2.17 4.12 -4.14
N THR A 46 2.99 3.09 -3.99
CA THR A 46 3.60 2.36 -5.13
C THR A 46 2.57 1.59 -5.94
N VAL A 47 1.79 0.72 -5.30
CA VAL A 47 0.86 -0.17 -5.99
C VAL A 47 -0.27 0.60 -6.70
N ALA A 48 -0.59 1.80 -6.23
CA ALA A 48 -1.65 2.62 -6.80
C ALA A 48 -1.22 3.37 -8.07
N VAL A 49 0.07 3.63 -8.28
CA VAL A 49 0.57 4.35 -9.46
C VAL A 49 1.34 3.48 -10.44
N LEU A 50 2.15 2.53 -9.94
CA LEU A 50 3.07 1.75 -10.76
C LEU A 50 2.39 0.94 -11.89
N PRO A 51 1.22 0.31 -11.70
CA PRO A 51 0.56 -0.43 -12.77
C PRO A 51 0.21 0.41 -14.00
N ALA A 52 -0.20 1.67 -13.80
CA ALA A 52 -0.45 2.60 -14.89
C ALA A 52 0.84 2.97 -15.64
N LEU A 53 1.91 3.24 -14.89
CA LEU A 53 3.22 3.57 -15.44
C LEU A 53 3.83 2.42 -16.23
N LEU A 54 3.70 1.18 -15.73
CA LEU A 54 4.14 -0.02 -16.45
C LEU A 54 3.38 -0.19 -17.76
N ALA A 55 2.05 0.02 -17.76
CA ALA A 55 1.26 -0.07 -18.97
C ALA A 55 1.67 0.97 -20.02
N ILE A 56 1.80 2.25 -19.64
CA ILE A 56 2.31 3.30 -20.54
C ILE A 56 3.75 2.99 -20.98
N GLY A 57 4.58 2.54 -20.05
CA GLY A 57 5.99 2.20 -20.32
C GLY A 57 6.14 1.08 -21.34
N GLU A 58 5.35 0.01 -21.26
CA GLU A 58 5.33 -1.07 -22.24
C GLU A 58 4.83 -0.60 -23.60
N GLU A 59 3.75 0.19 -23.66
CA GLU A 59 3.22 0.72 -24.93
C GLU A 59 4.23 1.64 -25.61
N ALA A 60 4.86 2.55 -24.84
CA ALA A 60 5.84 3.50 -25.36
C ALA A 60 7.23 2.89 -25.60
N GLY A 61 7.53 1.75 -24.95
CA GLY A 61 8.89 1.18 -24.95
C GLY A 61 9.90 2.05 -24.22
N CYS A 62 9.51 2.67 -23.10
CA CYS A 62 10.35 3.58 -22.36
C CYS A 62 11.53 2.87 -21.67
N SER A 63 12.60 3.64 -21.35
CA SER A 63 13.71 3.15 -20.56
C SER A 63 13.30 2.97 -19.08
N GLY A 64 14.03 2.11 -18.36
CA GLY A 64 13.83 1.95 -16.92
C GLY A 64 14.09 3.25 -16.15
N ARG A 65 15.04 4.08 -16.60
CA ARG A 65 15.28 5.41 -16.02
C ARG A 65 14.07 6.31 -16.15
N LEU A 66 13.47 6.39 -17.36
CA LEU A 66 12.27 7.20 -17.57
C LEU A 66 11.09 6.69 -16.73
N LEU A 67 10.95 5.35 -16.58
CA LEU A 67 9.95 4.75 -15.70
C LEU A 67 10.16 5.19 -14.23
N LEU A 68 11.39 5.17 -13.73
CA LEU A 68 11.73 5.62 -12.36
C LEU A 68 11.41 7.11 -12.16
N GLU A 69 11.74 7.96 -13.13
CA GLU A 69 11.40 9.39 -13.08
C GLU A 69 9.88 9.61 -13.03
N GLY A 70 9.12 8.90 -13.87
CA GLY A 70 7.66 8.93 -13.83
C GLY A 70 7.08 8.41 -12.51
N PHE A 71 7.70 7.39 -11.93
CA PHE A 71 7.32 6.85 -10.61
C PHE A 71 7.55 7.86 -9.49
N LEU A 72 8.69 8.55 -9.48
CA LEU A 72 8.98 9.60 -8.50
C LEU A 72 7.96 10.74 -8.60
N ILE A 73 7.64 11.19 -9.80
CA ILE A 73 6.64 12.24 -10.02
C ILE A 73 5.24 11.78 -9.54
N ALA A 74 4.84 10.56 -9.90
CA ALA A 74 3.51 10.04 -9.54
C ALA A 74 3.36 9.91 -8.02
N THR A 75 4.35 9.37 -7.34
CA THR A 75 4.32 9.21 -5.88
C THR A 75 4.42 10.55 -5.16
N GLU A 76 5.22 11.48 -5.66
CA GLU A 76 5.31 12.84 -5.09
C GLU A 76 3.99 13.59 -5.15
N VAL A 77 3.33 13.62 -6.32
CA VAL A 77 2.01 14.24 -6.47
C VAL A 77 0.98 13.57 -5.56
N THR A 78 0.98 12.22 -5.48
CA THR A 78 0.11 11.48 -4.57
C THR A 78 0.32 11.89 -3.12
N CYS A 79 1.57 11.95 -2.68
CA CYS A 79 1.93 12.25 -1.29
C CYS A 79 1.68 13.71 -0.92
N LYS A 80 1.99 14.66 -1.81
CA LYS A 80 1.71 16.10 -1.56
C LYS A 80 0.21 16.36 -1.46
N LEU A 81 -0.61 15.78 -2.35
CA LEU A 81 -2.06 15.83 -2.22
C LEU A 81 -2.52 15.18 -0.91
N GLY A 82 -1.93 14.04 -0.55
CA GLY A 82 -2.20 13.37 0.70
C GLY A 82 -1.93 14.25 1.92
N ARG A 83 -0.79 14.92 2.00
CA ARG A 83 -0.48 15.88 3.08
C ARG A 83 -1.53 16.98 3.20
N ILE A 84 -2.07 17.43 2.08
CA ILE A 84 -3.09 18.47 2.06
C ILE A 84 -4.44 17.94 2.55
N CYS A 85 -4.86 16.73 2.14
CA CYS A 85 -6.26 16.34 2.29
C CYS A 85 -6.50 14.94 2.90
N ALA A 86 -5.50 14.05 3.05
CA ALA A 86 -5.76 12.65 3.40
C ALA A 86 -6.45 12.48 4.77
N LYS A 87 -6.12 13.27 5.80
CA LYS A 87 -6.79 13.20 7.09
C LYS A 87 -8.29 13.49 6.98
N ARG A 88 -8.66 14.48 6.16
CA ARG A 88 -10.06 14.86 5.92
C ARG A 88 -10.77 13.79 5.08
N LEU A 89 -10.13 13.28 4.03
CA LEU A 89 -10.63 12.17 3.22
C LEU A 89 -10.90 10.94 4.09
N HIS A 90 -9.93 10.56 4.91
CA HIS A 90 -10.05 9.42 5.82
C HIS A 90 -11.20 9.58 6.81
N ALA A 91 -11.35 10.78 7.41
CA ALA A 91 -12.45 11.08 8.34
C ALA A 91 -13.83 10.99 7.67
N LYS A 92 -13.93 11.33 6.39
CA LYS A 92 -15.16 11.24 5.57
C LYS A 92 -15.45 9.83 5.05
N GLY A 93 -14.59 8.85 5.28
CA GLY A 93 -14.78 7.46 4.84
C GLY A 93 -14.25 7.15 3.45
N TRP A 94 -13.36 7.97 2.89
CA TRP A 94 -12.69 7.69 1.64
C TRP A 94 -11.45 6.80 1.83
N HIS A 95 -11.17 5.94 0.86
CA HIS A 95 -9.89 5.23 0.73
C HIS A 95 -8.85 6.18 0.11
N CYS A 96 -7.99 6.75 0.93
CA CYS A 96 -7.07 7.82 0.50
C CYS A 96 -6.20 7.41 -0.70
N SER A 97 -5.65 6.18 -0.72
CA SER A 97 -4.88 5.67 -1.86
C SER A 97 -5.64 5.81 -3.18
N SER A 98 -6.90 5.37 -3.22
CA SER A 98 -7.70 5.39 -4.43
C SER A 98 -8.06 6.80 -4.89
N VAL A 99 -8.34 7.69 -3.92
CA VAL A 99 -8.81 9.05 -4.21
C VAL A 99 -7.67 9.95 -4.68
N THR A 100 -6.47 9.84 -4.10
CA THR A 100 -5.32 10.72 -4.44
C THR A 100 -4.42 10.15 -5.53
N ALA A 101 -4.20 8.82 -5.53
CA ALA A 101 -3.17 8.25 -6.39
C ALA A 101 -3.56 8.14 -7.88
N GLY A 102 -4.86 8.17 -8.21
CA GLY A 102 -5.28 8.30 -9.61
C GLY A 102 -4.76 9.59 -10.25
N ILE A 103 -4.75 10.69 -9.48
CA ILE A 103 -4.20 11.98 -9.88
C ILE A 103 -2.67 11.89 -10.01
N GLY A 104 -2.00 11.26 -9.04
CA GLY A 104 -0.56 11.03 -9.12
C GLY A 104 -0.17 10.13 -10.28
N ALA A 105 -0.91 9.03 -10.52
CA ALA A 105 -0.69 8.16 -11.66
C ALA A 105 -0.84 8.91 -12.99
N ALA A 106 -1.83 9.82 -13.10
CA ALA A 106 -2.00 10.67 -14.27
C ALA A 106 -0.79 11.59 -14.50
N ALA A 107 -0.22 12.17 -13.43
CA ALA A 107 1.00 12.99 -13.52
C ALA A 107 2.19 12.19 -14.07
N GLY A 108 2.46 11.02 -13.49
CA GLY A 108 3.55 10.16 -13.95
C GLY A 108 3.33 9.64 -15.37
N CYS A 109 2.12 9.22 -15.73
CA CYS A 109 1.77 8.83 -17.09
C CYS A 109 1.94 9.96 -18.09
N ALA A 110 1.52 11.19 -17.73
CA ALA A 110 1.71 12.38 -18.55
C ALA A 110 3.20 12.66 -18.81
N TYR A 111 4.04 12.49 -17.79
CA TYR A 111 5.49 12.60 -17.91
C TYR A 111 6.07 11.57 -18.89
N LEU A 112 5.71 10.27 -18.73
CA LEU A 112 6.17 9.20 -19.63
C LEU A 112 5.75 9.42 -21.08
N LEU A 113 4.61 10.06 -21.30
CA LEU A 113 4.09 10.37 -22.63
C LEU A 113 4.64 11.69 -23.21
N GLY A 114 5.45 12.44 -22.45
CA GLY A 114 6.00 13.73 -22.87
C GLY A 114 4.94 14.80 -23.11
N LEU A 115 3.84 14.78 -22.32
CA LEU A 115 2.77 15.77 -22.47
C LEU A 115 3.22 17.17 -22.09
N SER A 116 2.65 18.18 -22.74
CA SER A 116 2.88 19.59 -22.38
C SER A 116 2.33 19.90 -20.99
N GLN A 117 2.73 21.04 -20.40
CA GLN A 117 2.19 21.54 -19.14
C GLN A 117 0.66 21.64 -19.18
N GLU A 118 0.10 22.18 -20.28
CA GLU A 118 -1.36 22.31 -20.47
C GLU A 118 -2.04 20.92 -20.50
N GLN A 119 -1.52 20.00 -21.30
CA GLN A 119 -2.04 18.63 -21.36
C GLN A 119 -1.93 17.91 -20.01
N THR A 120 -0.83 18.12 -19.28
CA THR A 120 -0.66 17.56 -17.93
C THR A 120 -1.70 18.12 -16.97
N SER A 121 -1.96 19.43 -16.99
CA SER A 121 -3.03 20.04 -16.19
C SER A 121 -4.39 19.40 -16.50
N HIS A 122 -4.70 19.18 -17.79
CA HIS A 122 -5.93 18.49 -18.17
C HIS A 122 -5.97 17.05 -17.69
N ALA A 123 -4.87 16.30 -17.75
CA ALA A 123 -4.79 14.93 -17.22
C ALA A 123 -5.11 14.89 -15.73
N LEU A 124 -4.53 15.80 -14.93
CA LEU A 124 -4.80 15.88 -13.48
C LEU A 124 -6.28 16.18 -13.20
N GLY A 125 -6.88 17.14 -13.91
CA GLY A 125 -8.29 17.49 -13.72
C GLY A 125 -9.25 16.39 -14.16
N ILE A 126 -8.94 15.64 -15.22
CA ILE A 126 -9.71 14.46 -15.64
C ILE A 126 -9.62 13.38 -14.56
N ALA A 127 -8.42 13.07 -14.05
CA ALA A 127 -8.24 12.07 -13.02
C ALA A 127 -8.96 12.44 -11.70
N ALA A 128 -8.95 13.72 -11.33
CA ALA A 128 -9.67 14.21 -10.16
C ALA A 128 -11.19 13.94 -10.24
N SER A 129 -11.77 14.05 -11.43
CA SER A 129 -13.20 13.77 -11.69
C SER A 129 -13.54 12.28 -11.68
N MET A 130 -12.54 11.39 -11.75
CA MET A 130 -12.70 9.93 -11.69
C MET A 130 -12.47 9.37 -10.30
N ALA A 131 -12.01 10.16 -9.32
CA ALA A 131 -11.66 9.73 -7.99
C ALA A 131 -12.83 9.01 -7.28
N SER A 132 -12.54 7.90 -6.61
CA SER A 132 -13.55 7.07 -5.93
C SER A 132 -12.91 6.14 -4.91
N GLY A 133 -13.73 5.36 -4.16
CA GLY A 133 -13.28 4.34 -3.23
C GLY A 133 -13.76 4.57 -1.80
N LEU A 134 -14.64 3.66 -1.30
CA LEU A 134 -15.25 3.76 0.03
C LEU A 134 -14.53 2.84 1.03
N ARG A 135 -14.16 3.38 2.19
CA ARG A 135 -13.56 2.60 3.28
C ARG A 135 -14.46 1.50 3.84
N GLU A 136 -15.78 1.62 3.66
CA GLU A 136 -16.73 0.56 4.06
C GLU A 136 -16.42 -0.80 3.42
N ASN A 137 -15.68 -0.82 2.32
CA ASN A 137 -15.23 -2.04 1.66
C ASN A 137 -13.90 -2.62 2.21
N PHE A 138 -13.34 -2.08 3.28
CA PHE A 138 -12.14 -2.67 3.89
C PHE A 138 -12.49 -4.06 4.47
N GLY A 139 -11.60 -5.02 4.30
CA GLY A 139 -11.86 -6.44 4.63
C GLY A 139 -12.59 -7.22 3.54
N THR A 140 -12.83 -6.62 2.37
CA THR A 140 -13.38 -7.29 1.20
C THR A 140 -12.46 -7.14 -0.02
N GLN A 141 -12.60 -8.00 -1.03
CA GLN A 141 -11.86 -7.90 -2.30
C GLN A 141 -12.12 -6.57 -3.05
N THR A 142 -13.21 -5.88 -2.76
CA THR A 142 -13.49 -4.55 -3.32
C THR A 142 -12.42 -3.52 -2.94
N LYS A 143 -11.72 -3.69 -1.81
CA LYS A 143 -10.59 -2.83 -1.45
C LYS A 143 -9.51 -2.86 -2.53
N SER A 144 -9.16 -4.05 -3.06
CA SER A 144 -8.17 -4.19 -4.13
C SER A 144 -8.66 -3.59 -5.46
N ILE A 145 -9.96 -3.66 -5.74
CA ILE A 145 -10.56 -3.00 -6.91
C ILE A 145 -10.32 -1.48 -6.88
N HIS A 146 -10.34 -0.85 -5.72
CA HIS A 146 -10.05 0.60 -5.61
C HIS A 146 -8.67 0.95 -6.18
N ILE A 147 -7.67 0.11 -5.95
CA ILE A 147 -6.30 0.32 -6.43
C ILE A 147 -6.21 0.10 -7.94
N GLY A 148 -6.81 -1.00 -8.45
CA GLY A 148 -6.90 -1.20 -9.89
C GLY A 148 -7.60 -0.05 -10.60
N LYS A 149 -8.70 0.44 -10.00
CA LYS A 149 -9.47 1.56 -10.57
C LYS A 149 -8.66 2.84 -10.62
N CYS A 150 -7.96 3.23 -9.56
CA CYS A 150 -7.18 4.46 -9.59
C CYS A 150 -5.98 4.38 -10.55
N ALA A 151 -5.35 3.21 -10.71
CA ALA A 151 -4.32 3.01 -11.73
C ALA A 151 -4.90 3.14 -13.15
N GLU A 152 -6.05 2.50 -13.42
CA GLU A 152 -6.78 2.65 -14.68
C GLU A 152 -7.14 4.10 -14.95
N ASP A 153 -7.64 4.84 -13.96
CA ASP A 153 -8.04 6.24 -14.09
C ASP A 153 -6.86 7.13 -14.46
N GLY A 154 -5.72 6.95 -13.80
CA GLY A 154 -4.50 7.70 -14.14
C GLY A 154 -4.02 7.44 -15.56
N TYR A 155 -4.01 6.17 -15.97
CA TYR A 155 -3.70 5.79 -17.37
C TYR A 155 -4.67 6.48 -18.36
N ARG A 156 -5.98 6.35 -18.13
CA ARG A 156 -7.02 6.91 -19.01
C ARG A 156 -6.96 8.43 -19.08
N ALA A 157 -6.78 9.10 -17.94
CA ALA A 157 -6.71 10.56 -17.87
C ALA A 157 -5.55 11.10 -18.72
N ALA A 158 -4.36 10.50 -18.62
CA ALA A 158 -3.21 10.89 -19.43
C ALA A 158 -3.44 10.64 -20.93
N ARG A 159 -4.03 9.49 -21.30
CA ARG A 159 -4.36 9.18 -22.71
C ARG A 159 -5.43 10.11 -23.28
N LEU A 160 -6.45 10.46 -22.51
CA LEU A 160 -7.48 11.42 -22.92
C LEU A 160 -6.88 12.81 -23.14
N ALA A 161 -6.06 13.29 -22.22
CA ALA A 161 -5.36 14.57 -22.37
C ALA A 161 -4.41 14.56 -23.58
N GLN A 162 -3.70 13.46 -23.84
CA GLN A 162 -2.89 13.26 -25.04
C GLN A 162 -3.73 13.39 -26.32
N ALA A 163 -4.96 12.87 -26.28
CA ALA A 163 -5.90 12.95 -27.41
C ALA A 163 -6.62 14.32 -27.54
N GLY A 164 -6.29 15.29 -26.68
CA GLY A 164 -6.85 16.64 -26.73
C GLY A 164 -8.12 16.87 -25.94
N PHE A 165 -8.50 15.93 -25.04
CA PHE A 165 -9.59 16.19 -24.08
C PHE A 165 -9.13 17.18 -23.03
N THR A 166 -10.04 18.08 -22.63
CA THR A 166 -9.76 19.17 -21.69
C THR A 166 -10.52 18.99 -20.37
N SER A 167 -9.99 19.57 -19.31
CA SER A 167 -10.64 19.75 -18.01
C SER A 167 -10.54 21.24 -17.59
N SER A 168 -11.19 21.60 -16.49
CA SER A 168 -10.91 22.87 -15.82
C SER A 168 -9.45 22.91 -15.36
N THR A 169 -8.78 24.04 -15.55
CA THR A 169 -7.40 24.27 -15.07
C THR A 169 -7.33 24.47 -13.55
N VAL A 170 -8.47 24.64 -12.89
CA VAL A 170 -8.63 24.75 -11.43
C VAL A 170 -9.45 23.57 -10.86
N ALA A 171 -9.41 22.41 -11.53
CA ALA A 171 -10.18 21.24 -11.12
C ALA A 171 -9.81 20.71 -9.74
N LEU A 172 -8.59 20.97 -9.26
CA LEU A 172 -8.13 20.55 -7.93
C LEU A 172 -8.53 21.56 -6.86
N GLU A 173 -8.18 22.82 -7.01
CA GLU A 173 -8.29 23.87 -5.99
C GLU A 173 -9.53 24.77 -6.14
N GLY A 174 -10.25 24.69 -7.23
CA GLY A 174 -11.42 25.55 -7.50
C GLY A 174 -12.56 25.36 -6.48
N LYS A 175 -13.49 26.31 -6.44
CA LYS A 175 -14.61 26.35 -5.49
C LYS A 175 -15.54 25.12 -5.56
N GLU A 176 -15.58 24.43 -6.68
CA GLU A 176 -16.28 23.16 -6.91
C GLU A 176 -15.26 22.09 -7.34
N GLY A 177 -14.00 22.25 -6.91
CA GLY A 177 -12.89 21.37 -7.23
C GLY A 177 -12.73 20.21 -6.25
N PHE A 178 -11.76 19.35 -6.56
CA PHE A 178 -11.49 18.14 -5.81
C PHE A 178 -11.26 18.39 -4.31
N LEU A 179 -10.42 19.35 -3.93
CA LEU A 179 -10.10 19.64 -2.54
C LEU A 179 -11.31 20.13 -1.76
N TYR A 180 -12.18 20.92 -2.41
CA TYR A 180 -13.40 21.40 -1.77
C TYR A 180 -14.42 20.28 -1.59
N GLU A 181 -14.76 19.53 -2.64
CA GLU A 181 -15.84 18.55 -2.61
C GLU A 181 -15.47 17.29 -1.82
N TYR A 182 -14.26 16.78 -1.98
CA TYR A 182 -13.84 15.55 -1.31
C TYR A 182 -13.34 15.78 0.12
N ALA A 183 -12.63 16.89 0.36
CA ALA A 183 -11.94 17.12 1.63
C ALA A 183 -12.47 18.31 2.45
N ASP A 184 -13.53 19.02 2.02
CA ASP A 184 -14.02 20.25 2.64
C ASP A 184 -12.91 21.32 2.84
N LEU A 185 -11.92 21.34 1.96
CA LEU A 185 -10.86 22.35 2.01
C LEU A 185 -11.34 23.59 1.26
N ARG A 186 -11.80 24.58 2.00
CA ARG A 186 -12.45 25.80 1.45
C ARG A 186 -11.49 26.96 1.26
N GLU A 187 -10.37 26.93 1.94
CA GLU A 187 -9.37 28.01 1.92
C GLU A 187 -7.97 27.40 1.89
N GLU A 188 -7.11 27.99 1.09
CA GLU A 188 -5.68 27.67 1.05
C GLU A 188 -5.01 28.35 2.24
N GLY A 189 -4.68 27.56 3.28
CA GLY A 189 -3.96 28.06 4.44
C GLY A 189 -2.44 28.01 4.23
N ASP A 190 -1.69 28.55 5.20
CA ASP A 190 -0.21 28.54 5.19
C ASP A 190 0.39 27.15 5.00
N GLU A 191 -0.27 26.10 5.52
CA GLU A 191 0.17 24.71 5.36
C GLU A 191 0.07 24.25 3.91
N PHE A 192 -1.04 24.56 3.23
CA PHE A 192 -1.21 24.27 1.80
C PHE A 192 -0.07 24.91 0.99
N HIS A 193 0.16 26.20 1.14
CA HIS A 193 1.22 26.92 0.40
C HIS A 193 2.62 26.36 0.70
N ARG A 194 2.91 25.98 1.94
CA ARG A 194 4.18 25.38 2.33
C ARG A 194 4.37 24.00 1.67
N ILE A 195 3.33 23.16 1.63
CA ILE A 195 3.37 21.85 0.98
C ILE A 195 3.59 22.03 -0.52
N MET A 196 2.85 22.92 -1.16
CA MET A 196 3.00 23.21 -2.59
C MET A 196 4.41 23.74 -2.94
N ALA A 197 4.95 24.64 -2.12
CA ALA A 197 6.30 25.16 -2.30
C ALA A 197 7.42 24.10 -2.11
N SER A 198 7.15 23.01 -1.40
CA SER A 198 8.09 21.90 -1.20
C SER A 198 8.12 20.89 -2.36
N MET A 199 7.19 20.98 -3.30
CA MET A 199 7.10 20.04 -4.43
C MET A 199 8.35 20.11 -5.32
N GLY A 200 8.95 18.95 -5.59
CA GLY A 200 10.18 18.84 -6.36
C GLY A 200 11.48 19.20 -5.59
N HIS A 201 11.38 19.55 -4.31
CA HIS A 201 12.50 19.84 -3.43
C HIS A 201 12.59 18.86 -2.26
N ASP A 202 11.54 18.73 -1.48
CA ASP A 202 11.46 17.83 -0.33
C ASP A 202 10.64 16.59 -0.70
N TRP A 203 11.29 15.62 -1.31
CA TRP A 203 10.65 14.42 -1.82
C TRP A 203 10.11 13.53 -0.70
N ASP A 204 8.82 13.23 -0.74
CA ASP A 204 8.15 12.40 0.27
C ASP A 204 8.66 10.96 0.33
N ILE A 205 9.18 10.42 -0.75
CA ILE A 205 9.85 9.10 -0.77
C ILE A 205 11.13 9.10 0.07
N CYS A 206 11.78 10.26 0.25
CA CYS A 206 12.99 10.40 1.09
C CYS A 206 12.62 10.70 2.54
N ALA A 207 11.62 11.57 2.78
CA ALA A 207 11.14 11.96 4.10
C ALA A 207 9.68 12.43 4.05
N PRO A 208 8.76 11.75 4.76
CA PRO A 208 8.95 10.73 5.80
C PRO A 208 9.35 9.34 5.30
N GLY A 209 9.38 9.10 3.99
CA GLY A 209 9.67 7.83 3.38
C GLY A 209 8.42 6.93 3.25
N PHE A 210 8.63 5.74 2.71
CA PHE A 210 7.62 4.69 2.60
C PHE A 210 7.96 3.56 3.56
N THR A 211 6.93 2.99 4.17
CA THR A 211 7.07 1.81 5.03
C THR A 211 6.84 0.55 4.19
N LEU A 212 7.84 -0.30 4.10
CA LEU A 212 7.75 -1.59 3.41
C LEU A 212 7.07 -2.61 4.33
N LYS A 213 5.95 -3.18 3.91
CA LYS A 213 5.27 -4.21 4.69
C LYS A 213 6.09 -5.50 4.75
N ARG A 214 6.29 -6.02 5.95
CA ARG A 214 6.94 -7.31 6.21
C ARG A 214 5.95 -8.47 6.10
N TRP A 215 4.68 -8.25 6.48
CA TRP A 215 3.64 -9.26 6.58
C TRP A 215 2.52 -9.00 5.58
N PRO A 216 1.84 -10.05 5.06
CA PRO A 216 0.71 -9.91 4.14
C PRO A 216 -0.56 -9.51 4.90
N SER A 217 -0.58 -8.28 5.43
CA SER A 217 -1.63 -7.83 6.32
C SER A 217 -1.78 -6.31 6.38
N CYS A 218 -2.86 -5.85 6.97
CA CYS A 218 -3.11 -4.44 7.23
C CYS A 218 -1.99 -3.81 8.05
N SER A 219 -1.57 -2.60 7.71
CA SER A 219 -0.49 -1.85 8.39
C SER A 219 -0.70 -1.74 9.90
N SER A 220 -1.94 -1.67 10.35
CA SER A 220 -2.31 -1.57 11.78
C SER A 220 -1.95 -2.82 12.58
N THR A 221 -1.73 -3.97 11.93
CA THR A 221 -1.29 -5.20 12.60
C THR A 221 0.22 -5.27 12.82
N HIS A 222 1.02 -4.56 12.01
CA HIS A 222 2.48 -4.76 11.96
C HIS A 222 3.16 -4.42 13.28
N ARG A 223 2.90 -3.24 13.87
CA ARG A 223 3.51 -2.81 15.13
C ARG A 223 3.24 -3.79 16.27
N PRO A 224 1.97 -4.17 16.56
CA PRO A 224 1.70 -5.14 17.61
C PRO A 224 2.28 -6.51 17.31
N VAL A 225 2.22 -7.01 16.07
CA VAL A 225 2.79 -8.31 15.68
C VAL A 225 4.30 -8.32 15.90
N ASP A 226 5.04 -7.31 15.41
CA ASP A 226 6.48 -7.19 15.61
C ASP A 226 6.85 -7.11 17.10
N ALA A 227 6.09 -6.34 17.92
CA ALA A 227 6.32 -6.23 19.36
C ALA A 227 6.09 -7.55 20.08
N ILE A 228 5.02 -8.28 19.75
CA ILE A 228 4.70 -9.58 20.36
C ILE A 228 5.76 -10.62 19.98
N MET A 229 6.11 -10.72 18.69
CA MET A 229 7.14 -11.64 18.22
C MET A 229 8.49 -11.39 18.90
N GLU A 230 8.87 -10.13 19.08
CA GLU A 230 10.09 -9.75 19.75
C GLU A 230 10.07 -10.17 21.24
N LEU A 231 8.96 -9.93 21.97
CA LEU A 231 8.80 -10.37 23.35
C LEU A 231 8.88 -11.89 23.48
N ILE A 232 8.20 -12.63 22.58
CA ILE A 232 8.25 -14.11 22.56
C ILE A 232 9.67 -14.60 22.32
N ARG A 233 10.38 -14.05 21.34
CA ARG A 233 11.74 -14.45 20.98
C ARG A 233 12.75 -14.18 22.11
N ILE A 234 12.73 -12.97 22.68
CA ILE A 234 13.70 -12.57 23.72
C ILE A 234 13.51 -13.38 25.00
N ASN A 235 12.26 -13.66 25.36
CA ASN A 235 11.94 -14.38 26.61
C ASN A 235 11.71 -15.88 26.39
N GLN A 236 11.91 -16.40 25.17
CA GLN A 236 11.76 -17.80 24.78
C GLN A 236 10.39 -18.38 25.18
N LEU A 237 9.31 -17.61 24.98
CA LEU A 237 7.97 -18.00 25.39
C LEU A 237 7.36 -19.00 24.40
N SER A 238 6.75 -20.04 24.93
CA SER A 238 5.92 -20.97 24.17
C SER A 238 4.44 -20.62 24.24
N ALA A 239 3.64 -21.06 23.25
CA ALA A 239 2.19 -20.92 23.26
C ALA A 239 1.52 -21.49 24.52
N ALA A 240 2.12 -22.53 25.12
CA ALA A 240 1.62 -23.17 26.34
C ALA A 240 1.75 -22.30 27.59
N GLU A 241 2.79 -21.45 27.66
CA GLU A 241 3.06 -20.57 28.81
C GLU A 241 2.19 -19.31 28.80
N ILE A 242 1.81 -18.81 27.61
CA ILE A 242 1.06 -17.58 27.47
C ILE A 242 -0.37 -17.77 27.99
N GLU A 243 -0.80 -16.93 28.93
CA GLU A 243 -2.19 -16.85 29.41
C GLU A 243 -3.01 -15.91 28.57
N SER A 244 -2.51 -14.68 28.33
CA SER A 244 -3.19 -13.64 27.53
C SER A 244 -2.21 -12.70 26.85
N ILE A 245 -2.65 -12.11 25.75
CA ILE A 245 -1.97 -11.05 25.01
C ILE A 245 -2.94 -9.87 24.94
N ARG A 246 -2.53 -8.70 25.41
CA ARG A 246 -3.33 -7.46 25.32
C ARG A 246 -2.59 -6.44 24.50
N VAL A 247 -3.32 -5.82 23.57
CA VAL A 247 -2.78 -4.86 22.61
C VAL A 247 -3.57 -3.56 22.70
N GLY A 248 -2.92 -2.51 23.19
CA GLY A 248 -3.46 -1.15 23.22
C GLY A 248 -3.12 -0.41 21.94
N LEU A 249 -4.14 0.14 21.28
CA LEU A 249 -4.05 0.85 20.00
C LEU A 249 -4.88 2.14 20.05
N GLY A 250 -4.47 3.14 19.27
CA GLY A 250 -5.30 4.32 19.04
C GLY A 250 -6.59 3.97 18.27
N ILE A 251 -7.56 4.86 18.36
CA ILE A 251 -8.91 4.64 17.78
C ILE A 251 -8.87 4.42 16.27
N SER A 252 -7.95 5.06 15.56
CA SER A 252 -7.81 4.90 14.09
C SER A 252 -7.44 3.46 13.72
N ALA A 253 -6.44 2.88 14.39
CA ALA A 253 -6.01 1.50 14.18
C ALA A 253 -7.12 0.50 14.55
N LEU A 254 -7.82 0.72 15.66
CA LEU A 254 -8.92 -0.16 16.07
C LEU A 254 -10.07 -0.17 15.06
N ARG A 255 -10.36 0.95 14.42
CA ARG A 255 -11.39 1.03 13.35
C ARG A 255 -11.01 0.29 12.07
N GLU A 256 -9.73 -0.03 11.88
CA GLU A 256 -9.25 -0.84 10.76
C GLU A 256 -9.26 -2.33 11.11
N LEU A 257 -8.97 -2.69 12.37
CA LEU A 257 -8.86 -4.08 12.83
C LEU A 257 -10.22 -4.61 13.31
N VAL A 258 -11.21 -4.60 12.41
CA VAL A 258 -12.62 -4.92 12.73
C VAL A 258 -12.90 -6.42 12.90
N THR A 259 -11.97 -7.31 12.53
CA THR A 259 -12.15 -8.77 12.53
C THR A 259 -11.11 -9.48 13.41
N PRO A 260 -11.19 -9.35 14.76
CA PRO A 260 -10.26 -10.04 15.65
C PRO A 260 -10.36 -11.57 15.54
N ASP A 261 -11.54 -12.13 15.27
CA ASP A 261 -11.81 -13.56 15.02
C ASP A 261 -12.25 -13.76 13.55
N PRO A 262 -11.28 -13.97 12.64
CA PRO A 262 -11.55 -13.97 11.21
C PRO A 262 -12.25 -15.26 10.75
N ALA A 263 -13.19 -15.12 9.80
CA ALA A 263 -13.90 -16.23 9.16
C ALA A 263 -13.22 -16.77 7.91
N ASP A 264 -12.39 -15.95 7.27
CA ASP A 264 -11.66 -16.31 6.03
C ASP A 264 -10.33 -15.57 5.90
N GLY A 265 -9.62 -15.82 4.79
CA GLY A 265 -8.28 -15.26 4.55
C GLY A 265 -8.26 -13.76 4.41
N GLU A 266 -9.32 -13.14 3.88
CA GLU A 266 -9.42 -11.68 3.75
C GLU A 266 -9.53 -11.01 5.12
N GLU A 267 -10.39 -11.52 5.97
CA GLU A 267 -10.54 -11.04 7.34
C GLU A 267 -9.28 -11.29 8.18
N ALA A 268 -8.57 -12.41 7.92
CA ALA A 268 -7.35 -12.76 8.64
C ALA A 268 -6.21 -11.75 8.45
N LYS A 269 -6.19 -11.01 7.34
CA LYS A 269 -5.25 -9.90 7.10
C LYS A 269 -5.39 -8.76 8.12
N PHE A 270 -6.50 -8.71 8.84
CA PHE A 270 -6.82 -7.70 9.86
C PHE A 270 -6.79 -8.24 11.30
N SER A 271 -6.35 -9.50 11.51
CA SER A 271 -6.30 -10.16 12.82
C SER A 271 -4.88 -10.29 13.35
N VAL A 272 -4.56 -9.54 14.43
CA VAL A 272 -3.30 -9.68 15.17
C VAL A 272 -3.18 -11.09 15.77
N GLY A 273 -4.26 -11.58 16.38
CA GLY A 273 -4.28 -12.90 17.04
C GLY A 273 -4.01 -14.04 16.06
N PHE A 274 -4.50 -13.96 14.83
CA PHE A 274 -4.23 -14.94 13.78
C PHE A 274 -2.73 -14.98 13.43
N GLN A 275 -2.11 -13.83 13.17
CA GLN A 275 -0.70 -13.74 12.79
C GLN A 275 0.23 -14.27 13.90
N ILE A 276 -0.11 -13.99 15.16
CA ILE A 276 0.63 -14.55 16.30
C ILE A 276 0.38 -16.05 16.46
N GLY A 277 -0.83 -16.51 16.13
CA GLY A 277 -1.15 -17.94 16.02
C GLY A 277 -0.25 -18.65 15.01
N LEU A 278 -0.04 -18.08 13.83
CA LEU A 278 0.92 -18.61 12.85
C LEU A 278 2.32 -18.70 13.45
N TYR A 279 2.81 -17.61 14.05
CA TYR A 279 4.16 -17.56 14.60
C TYR A 279 4.39 -18.60 15.72
N LEU A 280 3.46 -18.73 16.66
CA LEU A 280 3.55 -19.65 17.79
C LEU A 280 3.31 -21.12 17.42
N THR A 281 2.88 -21.39 16.20
CA THR A 281 2.71 -22.75 15.64
C THR A 281 3.73 -23.10 14.56
N ASP A 282 4.84 -22.34 14.52
CA ASP A 282 5.93 -22.48 13.54
C ASP A 282 5.46 -22.44 12.06
N ARG A 283 4.39 -21.71 11.80
CA ARG A 283 3.90 -21.47 10.44
C ARG A 283 4.42 -20.14 9.92
N ALA A 284 4.81 -20.13 8.66
CA ALA A 284 5.23 -18.89 8.03
C ALA A 284 4.08 -17.87 7.99
N ASN A 285 4.36 -16.63 8.34
CA ASN A 285 3.42 -15.51 8.11
C ASN A 285 3.52 -15.09 6.63
N ALA A 286 2.95 -15.91 5.75
CA ALA A 286 3.03 -15.84 4.30
C ALA A 286 1.65 -16.06 3.68
N PRO A 287 1.39 -15.53 2.46
CA PRO A 287 0.05 -15.52 1.86
C PRO A 287 -0.66 -16.87 1.81
N GLU A 288 0.07 -17.96 1.60
CA GLU A 288 -0.49 -19.32 1.51
C GLU A 288 -1.17 -19.79 2.81
N ASN A 289 -0.83 -19.21 3.96
CA ASN A 289 -1.43 -19.55 5.25
C ASN A 289 -2.68 -18.71 5.58
N TYR A 290 -3.01 -17.68 4.79
CA TYR A 290 -4.21 -16.87 4.98
C TYR A 290 -5.42 -17.54 4.33
N ASN A 291 -5.93 -18.59 4.97
CA ASN A 291 -7.04 -19.39 4.47
C ASN A 291 -7.88 -19.98 5.62
N ARG A 292 -9.10 -20.44 5.30
CA ARG A 292 -10.05 -20.98 6.29
C ARG A 292 -9.53 -22.20 7.03
N GLU A 293 -8.73 -23.04 6.38
CA GLU A 293 -8.18 -24.25 6.98
C GLU A 293 -7.22 -23.89 8.12
N THR A 294 -6.26 -23.03 7.86
CA THR A 294 -5.29 -22.56 8.85
C THR A 294 -5.94 -21.79 9.99
N ILE A 295 -6.93 -20.93 9.70
CA ILE A 295 -7.66 -20.18 10.73
C ILE A 295 -8.35 -21.13 11.72
N ARG A 296 -8.92 -22.25 11.26
CA ARG A 296 -9.67 -23.20 12.07
C ARG A 296 -8.81 -24.18 12.87
N LEU A 297 -7.51 -24.16 12.71
CA LEU A 297 -6.61 -25.01 13.53
C LEU A 297 -6.82 -24.69 15.01
N PRO A 298 -7.04 -25.71 15.88
CA PRO A 298 -7.31 -25.48 17.30
C PRO A 298 -6.25 -24.66 18.02
N GLU A 299 -4.98 -24.87 17.67
CA GLU A 299 -3.83 -24.15 18.21
C GLU A 299 -3.84 -22.66 17.80
N VAL A 300 -4.19 -22.33 16.56
CA VAL A 300 -4.30 -20.96 16.06
C VAL A 300 -5.50 -20.26 16.72
N GLN A 301 -6.66 -20.91 16.73
CA GLN A 301 -7.87 -20.42 17.39
C GLN A 301 -7.66 -20.15 18.89
N ASN A 302 -6.84 -20.96 19.55
CA ASN A 302 -6.53 -20.76 20.94
C ASN A 302 -5.76 -19.45 21.20
N ILE A 303 -4.87 -19.05 20.30
CA ILE A 303 -4.14 -17.78 20.40
C ILE A 303 -5.05 -16.60 20.04
N ILE A 304 -5.87 -16.73 18.99
CA ILE A 304 -6.86 -15.70 18.63
C ILE A 304 -7.72 -15.34 19.86
N ARG A 305 -8.30 -16.33 20.54
CA ARG A 305 -9.14 -16.11 21.74
C ARG A 305 -8.40 -15.51 22.94
N ARG A 306 -7.07 -15.63 23.02
CA ARG A 306 -6.24 -15.05 24.09
C ARG A 306 -5.70 -13.66 23.75
N THR A 307 -5.97 -13.18 22.53
CA THR A 307 -5.51 -11.89 22.06
C THR A 307 -6.65 -10.88 22.11
N GLU A 308 -6.50 -9.86 22.95
CA GLU A 308 -7.47 -8.78 23.16
C GLU A 308 -6.91 -7.48 22.62
N LEU A 309 -7.67 -6.79 21.75
CA LEU A 309 -7.40 -5.42 21.35
C LEU A 309 -8.21 -4.46 22.23
N TYR A 310 -7.58 -3.38 22.68
CA TYR A 310 -8.28 -2.35 23.47
C TYR A 310 -7.85 -0.95 23.04
N HIS A 311 -8.73 0.04 23.31
CA HIS A 311 -8.46 1.43 23.05
C HIS A 311 -7.45 2.00 24.05
N GLU A 312 -6.35 2.58 23.53
CA GLU A 312 -5.33 3.29 24.29
C GLU A 312 -5.38 4.78 23.92
N PRO A 313 -6.13 5.63 24.66
CA PRO A 313 -6.43 7.01 24.28
C PRO A 313 -5.20 7.89 24.09
N ARG A 314 -4.07 7.59 24.77
CA ARG A 314 -2.83 8.37 24.63
C ARG A 314 -2.24 8.34 23.22
N TYR A 315 -2.74 7.45 22.34
CA TYR A 315 -2.26 7.31 20.96
C TYR A 315 -3.15 8.00 19.92
N ASP A 316 -4.29 8.55 20.31
CA ASP A 316 -5.26 9.11 19.36
C ASP A 316 -4.74 10.36 18.64
N ASP A 317 -3.97 11.20 19.34
CA ASP A 317 -3.50 12.49 18.85
C ASP A 317 -2.00 12.48 18.46
N LEU A 318 -1.36 11.32 18.52
CA LEU A 318 0.06 11.24 18.17
C LEU A 318 0.27 11.27 16.65
N PRO A 319 1.38 11.89 16.19
CA PRO A 319 1.81 11.74 14.82
C PRO A 319 1.99 10.25 14.49
N SER A 320 1.36 9.81 13.44
CA SER A 320 1.35 8.39 13.09
C SER A 320 1.88 8.18 11.68
N ASP A 321 2.58 7.08 11.48
CA ASP A 321 2.92 6.59 10.16
C ASP A 321 1.70 5.86 9.56
N ALA A 322 1.31 6.24 8.35
CA ALA A 322 0.13 5.73 7.65
C ALA A 322 -1.20 5.80 8.47
N GLY A 323 -1.33 6.81 9.35
CA GLY A 323 -2.53 6.97 10.18
C GLY A 323 -2.57 6.04 11.40
N VAL A 324 -1.52 5.28 11.65
CA VAL A 324 -1.44 4.26 12.71
C VAL A 324 -0.46 4.69 13.79
N GLY A 325 -0.94 4.97 14.99
CA GLY A 325 -0.13 5.31 16.16
C GLY A 325 0.68 4.11 16.70
N PRO A 326 1.43 4.32 17.81
CA PRO A 326 2.15 3.24 18.49
C PRO A 326 1.24 2.08 18.90
N ALA A 327 1.84 0.92 19.20
CA ALA A 327 1.16 -0.20 19.83
C ALA A 327 1.77 -0.47 21.21
N PHE A 328 0.93 -0.69 22.21
CA PHE A 328 1.31 -1.11 23.55
C PHE A 328 0.91 -2.54 23.79
N VAL A 329 1.90 -3.42 23.99
CA VAL A 329 1.68 -4.85 24.12
C VAL A 329 1.99 -5.30 25.54
N THR A 330 1.09 -6.14 26.09
CA THR A 330 1.30 -6.84 27.34
C THR A 330 1.08 -8.34 27.12
N ILE A 331 2.07 -9.17 27.40
CA ILE A 331 1.96 -10.64 27.44
C ILE A 331 1.99 -11.08 28.90
N ARG A 332 0.94 -11.76 29.34
CA ARG A 332 0.86 -12.39 30.65
C ARG A 332 1.02 -13.89 30.50
N CYS A 333 1.90 -14.47 31.34
CA CYS A 333 2.12 -15.91 31.41
C CYS A 333 1.32 -16.55 32.57
N LYS A 334 1.02 -17.85 32.45
CA LYS A 334 0.28 -18.62 33.46
C LYS A 334 0.99 -18.70 34.82
N ASP A 335 2.31 -18.54 34.83
CA ASP A 335 3.14 -18.51 36.06
C ASP A 335 3.19 -17.13 36.72
N GLY A 336 2.45 -16.13 36.16
CA GLY A 336 2.37 -14.77 36.66
C GLY A 336 3.40 -13.80 36.09
N ARG A 337 4.41 -14.25 35.34
CA ARG A 337 5.32 -13.32 34.63
C ARG A 337 4.55 -12.46 33.67
N THR A 338 4.96 -11.18 33.55
CA THR A 338 4.35 -10.22 32.61
C THR A 338 5.45 -9.51 31.84
N PHE A 339 5.28 -9.42 30.54
CA PHE A 339 6.21 -8.76 29.62
C PHE A 339 5.49 -7.65 28.87
N ILE A 340 6.13 -6.49 28.77
CA ILE A 340 5.54 -5.29 28.21
C ILE A 340 6.46 -4.72 27.13
N LYS A 341 5.88 -4.25 26.03
CA LYS A 341 6.60 -3.52 24.99
C LYS A 341 5.71 -2.48 24.34
N GLU A 342 6.26 -1.30 24.17
CA GLU A 342 5.72 -0.26 23.30
C GLU A 342 6.54 -0.20 22.02
N ARG A 343 5.86 -0.07 20.86
CA ARG A 343 6.49 0.02 19.56
C ARG A 343 5.88 1.13 18.74
N ALA A 344 6.70 2.14 18.42
CA ALA A 344 6.26 3.32 17.66
C ALA A 344 6.19 3.05 16.16
N PHE A 345 7.13 2.31 15.60
CA PHE A 345 7.24 2.03 14.17
C PHE A 345 7.33 0.52 13.91
N PRO A 346 6.76 0.01 12.80
CA PRO A 346 6.92 -1.39 12.40
C PRO A 346 8.31 -1.62 11.81
N VAL A 347 8.72 -2.89 11.70
CA VAL A 347 9.84 -3.27 10.83
C VAL A 347 9.45 -2.94 9.39
N GLY A 348 10.35 -2.27 8.66
CA GLY A 348 10.11 -1.76 7.32
C GLY A 348 9.90 -0.25 7.25
N HIS A 349 9.71 0.40 8.39
CA HIS A 349 9.77 1.86 8.49
C HIS A 349 11.20 2.37 8.31
N LEU A 350 11.37 3.61 7.85
CA LEU A 350 12.69 4.23 7.65
C LEU A 350 13.59 4.18 8.93
N SER A 351 12.97 4.28 10.12
CA SER A 351 13.68 4.19 11.40
C SER A 351 14.00 2.74 11.84
N ASP A 352 13.44 1.73 11.20
CA ASP A 352 13.63 0.31 11.48
C ASP A 352 13.49 -0.49 10.16
N PRO A 353 14.46 -0.35 9.22
CA PRO A 353 14.34 -0.89 7.87
C PRO A 353 14.36 -2.44 7.86
N ILE A 354 13.65 -3.02 6.90
CA ILE A 354 13.76 -4.46 6.62
C ILE A 354 15.18 -4.73 6.11
N PRO A 355 15.90 -5.72 6.66
CA PRO A 355 17.18 -6.15 6.11
C PRO A 355 17.05 -6.61 4.65
N ASP A 356 18.01 -6.28 3.80
CA ASP A 356 17.99 -6.64 2.36
C ASP A 356 17.75 -8.13 2.14
N GLU A 357 18.31 -9.00 2.98
CA GLU A 357 18.11 -10.44 2.90
C GLU A 357 16.64 -10.83 3.12
N GLU A 358 15.96 -10.21 4.08
CA GLU A 358 14.52 -10.45 4.34
C GLU A 358 13.66 -9.91 3.19
N LEU A 359 14.01 -8.75 2.64
CA LEU A 359 13.31 -8.19 1.48
C LEU A 359 13.44 -9.10 0.24
N ARG A 360 14.64 -9.64 -0.01
CA ARG A 360 14.87 -10.64 -1.06
C ARG A 360 14.08 -11.94 -0.80
N LYS A 361 14.04 -12.43 0.43
CA LYS A 361 13.22 -13.61 0.79
C LYS A 361 11.73 -13.37 0.51
N LYS A 362 11.21 -12.19 0.90
CA LYS A 362 9.83 -11.80 0.57
C LYS A 362 9.57 -11.85 -0.94
N PHE A 363 10.46 -11.29 -1.75
CA PHE A 363 10.36 -11.32 -3.21
C PHE A 363 10.30 -12.76 -3.74
N PHE A 364 11.19 -13.64 -3.29
CA PHE A 364 11.21 -15.04 -3.72
C PHE A 364 9.98 -15.82 -3.28
N ILE A 365 9.45 -15.58 -2.09
CA ILE A 365 8.18 -16.17 -1.65
C ILE A 365 7.04 -15.74 -2.60
N CYS A 366 6.93 -14.45 -2.91
CA CYS A 366 5.88 -13.93 -3.77
C CYS A 366 5.96 -14.45 -5.22
N THR A 367 7.14 -14.76 -5.72
CA THR A 367 7.35 -15.21 -7.11
C THR A 367 7.35 -16.72 -7.27
N ALA A 368 7.52 -17.50 -6.19
CA ALA A 368 7.74 -18.96 -6.24
C ALA A 368 6.64 -19.75 -6.94
N ALA A 369 5.38 -19.28 -6.90
CA ALA A 369 4.26 -19.94 -7.56
C ALA A 369 4.27 -19.80 -9.09
N LYS A 370 5.07 -18.87 -9.65
CA LYS A 370 5.05 -18.51 -11.08
C LYS A 370 6.40 -18.57 -11.77
N LEU A 371 7.49 -18.35 -11.04
CA LEU A 371 8.84 -18.29 -11.60
C LEU A 371 9.72 -19.39 -11.01
N THR A 372 10.63 -19.92 -11.84
CA THR A 372 11.73 -20.75 -11.32
C THR A 372 12.69 -19.88 -10.49
N PRO A 373 13.47 -20.47 -9.56
CA PRO A 373 14.44 -19.72 -8.77
C PRO A 373 15.45 -18.91 -9.59
N GLU A 374 15.85 -19.43 -10.77
CA GLU A 374 16.77 -18.75 -11.68
C GLU A 374 16.12 -17.52 -12.31
N ARG A 375 14.89 -17.66 -12.79
CA ARG A 375 14.13 -16.53 -13.38
C ARG A 375 13.81 -15.47 -12.33
N ALA A 376 13.42 -15.88 -11.12
CA ALA A 376 13.16 -14.96 -10.02
C ALA A 376 14.43 -14.16 -9.64
N ARG A 377 15.61 -14.80 -9.60
CA ARG A 377 16.89 -14.09 -9.39
C ARG A 377 17.17 -13.08 -10.50
N ALA A 378 17.06 -13.51 -11.76
CA ALA A 378 17.30 -12.64 -12.90
C ALA A 378 16.36 -11.42 -12.91
N LEU A 379 15.08 -11.63 -12.56
CA LEU A 379 14.10 -10.54 -12.43
C LEU A 379 14.48 -9.59 -11.28
N ALA A 380 14.87 -10.11 -10.09
CA ALA A 380 15.29 -9.29 -8.96
C ALA A 380 16.52 -8.44 -9.34
N ASP A 381 17.51 -9.01 -10.01
CA ASP A 381 18.71 -8.31 -10.44
C ASP A 381 18.39 -7.25 -11.50
N ALA A 382 17.48 -7.52 -12.43
CA ALA A 382 17.00 -6.54 -13.40
C ALA A 382 16.24 -5.37 -12.75
N ILE A 383 15.43 -5.63 -11.71
CA ILE A 383 14.75 -4.58 -10.94
C ILE A 383 15.79 -3.70 -10.23
N MET A 384 16.83 -4.30 -9.63
CA MET A 384 17.88 -3.53 -8.94
C MET A 384 18.77 -2.72 -9.89
N ALA A 385 18.78 -3.08 -11.18
CA ALA A 385 19.49 -2.36 -12.25
C ALA A 385 18.52 -1.59 -13.17
N LEU A 386 17.31 -1.28 -12.71
CA LEU A 386 16.22 -0.74 -13.54
C LEU A 386 16.62 0.50 -14.34
N GLU A 387 17.37 1.42 -13.74
CA GLU A 387 17.83 2.64 -14.42
C GLU A 387 18.74 2.39 -15.64
N GLN A 388 19.34 1.20 -15.72
CA GLN A 388 20.22 0.79 -16.82
C GLN A 388 19.45 0.09 -17.96
N LEU A 389 18.18 -0.24 -17.75
CA LEU A 389 17.36 -0.90 -18.76
C LEU A 389 16.97 0.07 -19.88
N GLU A 390 17.29 -0.28 -21.11
CA GLU A 390 16.91 0.49 -22.29
C GLU A 390 15.42 0.42 -22.60
N ASN A 391 14.74 -0.69 -22.22
CA ASN A 391 13.33 -0.90 -22.53
C ASN A 391 12.62 -1.72 -21.44
N VAL A 392 11.58 -1.15 -20.85
CA VAL A 392 10.74 -1.75 -19.80
C VAL A 392 10.08 -3.07 -20.27
N ARG A 393 9.83 -3.24 -21.57
CA ARG A 393 9.31 -4.51 -22.13
C ARG A 393 10.19 -5.70 -21.78
N THR A 394 11.50 -5.51 -21.72
CA THR A 394 12.45 -6.56 -21.33
C THR A 394 12.22 -7.01 -19.90
N LEU A 395 12.01 -6.07 -18.98
CA LEU A 395 11.68 -6.39 -17.59
C LEU A 395 10.35 -7.15 -17.49
N MET A 396 9.33 -6.64 -18.15
CA MET A 396 7.99 -7.23 -18.10
C MET A 396 7.94 -8.65 -18.69
N ALA A 397 8.72 -8.92 -19.73
CA ALA A 397 8.86 -10.27 -20.29
C ALA A 397 9.49 -11.29 -19.34
N MET A 398 10.17 -10.86 -18.25
CA MET A 398 10.74 -11.75 -17.24
C MET A 398 9.72 -12.20 -16.19
N THR A 399 8.51 -11.62 -16.17
CA THR A 399 7.50 -11.84 -15.12
C THR A 399 6.58 -13.05 -15.39
N HIS A 400 6.78 -13.81 -16.45
CA HIS A 400 5.97 -14.99 -16.83
C HIS A 400 6.79 -16.11 -17.46
#